data_57dfab7293e86af6ff3c0676b16eee9e
#
_entry.id   57dfab7293e86af6ff3c0676b16eee9e
#
_cell.length_a   1.000
_cell.length_b   1.000
_cell.length_c   1.000
_cell.angle_alpha   90.00
_cell.angle_beta   90.00
_cell.angle_gamma   90.00
#
_symmetry.space_group_name_H-M   'P 1'
#
loop_
_entity.id
_entity.type
_entity.pdbx_description
1 polymer ?
#
loop_
_entity_poly.entity_id
_entity_poly.type
_entity_poly.pdbx_seq_one_letter_code
_entity_poly.pdbx_strand_id
1 'polypeptide(L)'
;MNASEAYILSSYKEIAVLNAEHGVTLVQDTTSGIVYVKKILTIYNAEVYRTLKNHPVPGIPEIIEMIEEDDRLIVIEEYIGGQTLRAILDNGNLFPEEEAVRIVEQVCVIINDLQAFLFFSDKMYLSRVTMRVAG
;
A
#
# COMPACT_ATOMS: atom_id res chain seq x y z
N MET A 1 -14.15 -8.04 15.18
CA MET A 1 -12.88 -8.81 15.11
C MET A 1 -13.03 -10.10 15.89
N ASN A 2 -12.71 -11.22 15.26
CA ASN A 2 -12.72 -12.50 15.94
C ASN A 2 -11.37 -12.76 16.66
N ALA A 3 -11.30 -13.83 17.47
CA ALA A 3 -10.11 -14.14 18.27
C ALA A 3 -8.87 -14.44 17.40
N SER A 4 -9.06 -15.05 16.23
CA SER A 4 -7.98 -15.34 15.30
C SER A 4 -7.39 -14.07 14.70
N GLU A 5 -8.24 -13.13 14.29
CA GLU A 5 -7.82 -11.82 13.77
C GLU A 5 -7.12 -10.98 14.83
N ALA A 6 -7.62 -11.00 16.06
CA ALA A 6 -6.96 -10.33 17.19
C ALA A 6 -5.57 -10.92 17.46
N TYR A 7 -5.43 -12.23 17.35
CA TYR A 7 -4.13 -12.91 17.49
C TYR A 7 -3.17 -12.48 16.38
N ILE A 8 -3.62 -12.46 15.13
CA ILE A 8 -2.81 -12.00 13.99
C ILE A 8 -2.31 -10.57 14.23
N LEU A 9 -3.20 -9.65 14.59
CA LEU A 9 -2.81 -8.26 14.85
C LEU A 9 -1.85 -8.12 16.03
N SER A 10 -1.97 -8.95 17.06
CA SER A 10 -1.06 -8.92 18.22
C SER A 10 0.38 -9.28 17.87
N SER A 11 0.60 -9.95 16.72
CA SER A 11 1.93 -10.29 16.23
C SER A 11 2.68 -9.09 15.63
N TYR A 12 1.98 -8.01 15.37
CA TYR A 12 2.55 -6.80 14.76
C TYR A 12 2.64 -5.67 15.78
N LYS A 13 3.86 -5.34 16.17
CA LYS A 13 4.13 -4.25 17.12
C LYS A 13 4.30 -2.94 16.39
N GLU A 14 3.57 -1.92 16.78
CA GLU A 14 3.76 -0.56 16.26
C GLU A 14 5.10 0.00 16.70
N ILE A 15 5.91 0.48 15.77
CA ILE A 15 7.25 1.02 16.03
C ILE A 15 7.38 2.50 15.63
N ALA A 16 6.53 3.00 14.74
CA ALA A 16 6.51 4.41 14.32
C ALA A 16 5.18 4.80 13.72
N VAL A 17 4.84 6.08 13.80
CA VAL A 17 3.68 6.65 13.10
C VAL A 17 4.18 7.31 11.82
N LEU A 18 3.69 6.86 10.67
CA LEU A 18 4.04 7.41 9.36
C LEU A 18 3.10 8.54 8.94
N ASN A 19 1.81 8.38 9.18
CA ASN A 19 0.81 9.40 8.93
C ASN A 19 -0.37 9.21 9.89
N ALA A 20 -0.41 10.02 10.95
CA ALA A 20 -1.45 9.94 11.97
C ALA A 20 -2.83 10.28 11.44
N GLU A 21 -2.93 11.26 10.53
CA GLU A 21 -4.18 11.70 9.94
C GLU A 21 -4.85 10.58 9.13
N HIS A 22 -4.07 9.79 8.43
CA HIS A 22 -4.57 8.69 7.59
C HIS A 22 -4.45 7.31 8.24
N GLY A 23 -4.10 7.23 9.53
CA GLY A 23 -4.00 5.97 10.25
C GLY A 23 -2.95 5.02 9.71
N VAL A 24 -1.79 5.56 9.31
CA VAL A 24 -0.67 4.79 8.74
C VAL A 24 0.46 4.68 9.75
N THR A 25 0.79 3.46 10.13
CA THR A 25 1.86 3.16 11.08
C THR A 25 2.85 2.13 10.53
N LEU A 26 4.08 2.22 11.00
CA LEU A 26 5.10 1.20 10.77
C LEU A 26 4.99 0.15 11.87
N VAL A 27 4.93 -1.11 11.48
CA VAL A 27 4.79 -2.23 12.41
C VAL A 27 5.89 -3.26 12.17
N GLN A 28 6.23 -4.00 13.20
CA GLN A 28 7.21 -5.09 13.11
C GLN A 28 6.56 -6.40 13.54
N ASP A 29 6.70 -7.42 12.71
CA ASP A 29 6.35 -8.78 13.08
C ASP A 29 7.29 -9.24 14.18
N THR A 30 6.74 -9.56 15.35
CA THR A 30 7.52 -9.95 16.52
C THR A 30 8.21 -11.30 16.37
N THR A 31 7.76 -12.14 15.46
CA THR A 31 8.36 -13.46 15.18
C THR A 31 9.51 -13.37 14.19
N SER A 32 9.28 -12.73 13.03
CA SER A 32 10.28 -12.64 11.95
C SER A 32 11.20 -11.44 12.06
N GLY A 33 10.79 -10.39 12.78
CA GLY A 33 11.49 -9.10 12.81
C GLY A 33 11.28 -8.24 11.54
N ILE A 34 10.50 -8.73 10.56
CA ILE A 34 10.24 -8.00 9.33
C ILE A 34 9.31 -6.82 9.62
N VAL A 35 9.60 -5.70 8.97
CA VAL A 35 8.85 -4.45 9.10
C VAL A 35 7.81 -4.35 8.00
N TYR A 36 6.60 -3.96 8.36
CA TYR A 36 5.46 -3.76 7.45
C TYR A 36 4.79 -2.41 7.71
N VAL A 37 3.87 -2.05 6.83
CA VAL A 37 3.00 -0.88 6.99
C VAL A 37 1.61 -1.35 7.37
N LYS A 38 1.05 -0.75 8.42
CA LYS A 38 -0.34 -0.96 8.83
C LYS A 38 -1.15 0.27 8.47
N LYS A 39 -2.27 0.06 7.78
CA LYS A 39 -3.23 1.11 7.42
C LYS A 39 -4.59 0.80 8.03
N ILE A 40 -5.24 1.82 8.55
CA ILE A 40 -6.63 1.74 9.00
C ILE A 40 -7.46 2.62 8.06
N LEU A 41 -8.32 1.99 7.27
CA LEU A 41 -9.11 2.64 6.24
C LEU A 41 -10.57 2.70 6.66
N THR A 42 -11.16 3.89 6.58
CA THR A 42 -12.58 4.13 6.86
C THR A 42 -13.40 4.26 5.58
N ILE A 43 -12.74 4.57 4.47
CA ILE A 43 -13.32 4.60 3.13
C ILE A 43 -12.54 3.59 2.28
N TYR A 44 -13.18 2.50 1.90
CA TYR A 44 -12.50 1.42 1.17
C TYR A 44 -13.48 0.60 0.34
N ASN A 45 -12.94 -0.14 -0.62
CA ASN A 45 -13.66 -1.19 -1.33
C ASN A 45 -12.99 -2.53 -1.00
N ALA A 46 -13.64 -3.33 -0.16
CA ALA A 46 -13.09 -4.59 0.32
C ALA A 46 -12.78 -5.59 -0.80
N GLU A 47 -13.59 -5.62 -1.84
CA GLU A 47 -13.37 -6.49 -3.01
C GLU A 47 -12.05 -6.19 -3.73
N VAL A 48 -11.72 -4.91 -3.89
CA VAL A 48 -10.47 -4.47 -4.52
C VAL A 48 -9.28 -4.96 -3.69
N TYR A 49 -9.31 -4.75 -2.38
CA TYR A 49 -8.23 -5.19 -1.49
C TYR A 49 -8.11 -6.71 -1.45
N ARG A 50 -9.21 -7.43 -1.44
CA ARG A 50 -9.22 -8.91 -1.48
C ARG A 50 -8.62 -9.42 -2.77
N THR A 51 -8.98 -8.82 -3.90
CA THR A 51 -8.43 -9.17 -5.21
C THR A 51 -6.93 -8.91 -5.27
N LEU A 52 -6.47 -7.76 -4.78
CA LEU A 52 -5.05 -7.42 -4.72
C LEU A 52 -4.27 -8.34 -3.79
N LYS A 53 -4.86 -8.78 -2.69
CA LYS A 53 -4.24 -9.76 -1.79
C LYS A 53 -4.04 -11.12 -2.46
N ASN A 54 -5.05 -11.59 -3.19
CA ASN A 54 -5.03 -12.88 -3.86
C ASN A 54 -4.24 -12.88 -5.16
N HIS A 55 -4.13 -11.73 -5.81
CA HIS A 55 -3.42 -11.54 -7.09
C HIS A 55 -2.48 -10.34 -6.99
N PRO A 56 -1.31 -10.49 -6.34
CA PRO A 56 -0.35 -9.40 -6.20
C PRO A 56 0.05 -8.84 -7.57
N VAL A 57 0.09 -7.51 -7.67
CA VAL A 57 0.49 -6.79 -8.88
C VAL A 57 1.90 -6.24 -8.69
N PRO A 58 2.86 -6.55 -9.57
CA PRO A 58 4.21 -5.98 -9.49
C PRO A 58 4.17 -4.45 -9.49
N GLY A 59 4.94 -3.83 -8.60
CA GLY A 59 4.99 -2.37 -8.44
C GLY A 59 3.98 -1.81 -7.43
N ILE A 60 3.11 -2.65 -6.88
CA ILE A 60 2.20 -2.31 -5.77
C ILE A 60 2.64 -3.08 -4.54
N PRO A 61 2.67 -2.45 -3.35
CA PRO A 61 2.98 -3.16 -2.11
C PRO A 61 2.07 -4.38 -1.92
N GLU A 62 2.67 -5.52 -1.63
CA GLU A 62 1.91 -6.75 -1.39
C GLU A 62 1.09 -6.64 -0.11
N ILE A 63 -0.17 -7.04 -0.16
CA ILE A 63 -1.05 -7.12 1.01
C ILE A 63 -0.80 -8.43 1.72
N ILE A 64 -0.34 -8.35 2.97
CA ILE A 64 0.00 -9.51 3.80
C ILE A 64 -1.21 -9.97 4.60
N GLU A 65 -1.88 -9.03 5.27
CA GLU A 65 -3.07 -9.28 6.07
C GLU A 65 -4.16 -8.25 5.76
N MET A 66 -5.39 -8.71 5.82
CA MET A 66 -6.57 -7.88 5.62
C MET A 66 -7.63 -8.29 6.64
N ILE A 67 -8.04 -7.36 7.49
CA ILE A 67 -9.05 -7.60 8.52
C ILE A 67 -10.15 -6.57 8.37
N GLU A 68 -11.35 -7.06 8.06
CA GLU A 68 -12.53 -6.22 7.90
C GLU A 68 -13.32 -6.18 9.20
N GLU A 69 -13.55 -4.98 9.70
CA GLU A 69 -14.46 -4.69 10.79
C GLU A 69 -15.69 -3.94 10.24
N ASP A 70 -16.71 -3.69 11.08
CA ASP A 70 -17.98 -3.12 10.62
C ASP A 70 -17.84 -1.77 9.90
N ASP A 71 -16.89 -0.93 10.33
CA ASP A 71 -16.74 0.45 9.87
C ASP A 71 -15.33 0.77 9.35
N ARG A 72 -14.43 -0.21 9.33
CA ARG A 72 -13.05 0.00 8.92
C ARG A 72 -12.40 -1.27 8.36
N LEU A 73 -11.37 -1.06 7.55
CA LEU A 73 -10.50 -2.11 7.05
C LEU A 73 -9.09 -1.89 7.59
N ILE A 74 -8.53 -2.91 8.23
CA ILE A 74 -7.13 -2.93 8.67
C ILE A 74 -6.34 -3.72 7.65
N VAL A 75 -5.30 -3.10 7.10
CA VAL A 75 -4.42 -3.70 6.10
C VAL A 75 -3.00 -3.70 6.62
N ILE A 76 -2.34 -4.84 6.57
CA ILE A 76 -0.88 -4.97 6.74
C ILE A 76 -0.31 -5.21 5.35
N GLU A 77 0.57 -4.33 4.92
CA GLU A 77 1.18 -4.42 3.60
C GLU A 77 2.70 -4.33 3.66
N GLU A 78 3.35 -4.74 2.60
CA GLU A 78 4.79 -4.64 2.43
C GLU A 78 5.29 -3.22 2.67
N TYR A 79 6.35 -3.10 3.46
CA TYR A 79 7.08 -1.83 3.60
C TYR A 79 8.12 -1.71 2.50
N ILE A 80 8.01 -0.66 1.71
CA ILE A 80 8.98 -0.35 0.65
C ILE A 80 9.80 0.85 1.12
N GLY A 81 11.10 0.63 1.32
CA GLY A 81 12.04 1.70 1.64
C GLY A 81 12.24 2.64 0.45
N GLY A 82 12.52 3.89 0.70
CA GLY A 82 12.75 4.88 -0.32
C GLY A 82 11.89 6.13 -0.13
N GLN A 83 12.07 7.08 -1.04
CA GLN A 83 11.31 8.33 -1.04
C GLN A 83 10.13 8.24 -2.02
N THR A 84 9.05 8.92 -1.67
CA THR A 84 7.94 9.12 -2.62
C THR A 84 8.35 10.13 -3.68
N LEU A 85 7.73 10.06 -4.85
CA LEU A 85 7.91 11.08 -5.90
C LEU A 85 7.63 12.48 -5.37
N ARG A 86 6.60 12.62 -4.54
CA ARG A 86 6.23 13.88 -3.93
C ARG A 86 7.35 14.46 -3.07
N ALA A 87 7.96 13.62 -2.22
CA ALA A 87 9.08 14.05 -1.39
C ALA A 87 10.30 14.48 -2.21
N ILE A 88 10.59 13.74 -3.29
CA ILE A 88 11.69 14.10 -4.19
C ILE A 88 11.44 15.45 -4.85
N LEU A 89 10.24 15.69 -5.36
CA LEU A 89 9.88 16.94 -6.02
C LEU A 89 9.83 18.12 -5.03
N ASP A 90 9.31 17.90 -3.82
CA ASP A 90 9.23 18.93 -2.78
C ASP A 90 10.63 19.37 -2.28
N ASN A 91 11.63 18.50 -2.40
CA ASN A 91 13.03 18.81 -2.11
C ASN A 91 13.73 19.56 -3.26
N GLY A 92 13.01 19.95 -4.30
CA GLY A 92 13.54 20.72 -5.44
C GLY A 92 14.31 19.89 -6.46
N ASN A 93 14.27 18.56 -6.36
CA ASN A 93 14.90 17.69 -7.35
C ASN A 93 14.03 17.62 -8.61
N LEU A 94 14.69 17.74 -9.76
CA LEU A 94 14.06 17.59 -11.07
C LEU A 94 14.53 16.27 -11.69
N PHE A 95 13.62 15.59 -12.38
CA PHE A 95 13.97 14.41 -13.16
C PHE A 95 14.40 14.82 -14.58
N PRO A 96 15.49 14.25 -15.10
CA PRO A 96 15.76 14.30 -16.53
C PRO A 96 14.59 13.75 -17.33
N GLU A 97 14.40 14.24 -18.55
CA GLU A 97 13.27 13.82 -19.41
C GLU A 97 13.18 12.30 -19.58
N GLU A 98 14.33 11.64 -19.84
CA GLU A 98 14.38 10.19 -19.99
C GLU A 98 13.92 9.44 -18.73
N GLU A 99 14.30 9.92 -17.56
CA GLU A 99 13.89 9.34 -16.29
C GLU A 99 12.40 9.56 -16.01
N ALA A 100 11.90 10.75 -16.30
CA ALA A 100 10.47 11.08 -16.17
C ALA A 100 9.61 10.20 -17.09
N VAL A 101 10.02 9.99 -18.32
CA VAL A 101 9.33 9.09 -19.27
C VAL A 101 9.32 7.65 -18.75
N ARG A 102 10.44 7.17 -18.21
CA ARG A 102 10.56 5.84 -17.65
C ARG A 102 9.63 5.61 -16.46
N ILE A 103 9.51 6.61 -15.60
CA ILE A 103 8.56 6.59 -14.47
C ILE A 103 7.12 6.48 -14.98
N VAL A 104 6.73 7.29 -15.95
CA VAL A 104 5.39 7.27 -16.54
C VAL A 104 5.11 5.92 -17.21
N GLU A 105 6.06 5.33 -17.92
CA GLU A 105 5.92 4.00 -18.51
C GLU A 105 5.68 2.92 -17.46
N GLN A 106 6.42 2.95 -16.35
CA GLN A 106 6.21 2.02 -15.24
C GLN A 106 4.81 2.17 -14.62
N VAL A 107 4.33 3.40 -14.45
CA VAL A 107 2.97 3.68 -13.98
C VAL A 107 1.93 3.07 -14.91
N CYS A 108 2.12 3.25 -16.22
CA CYS A 108 1.20 2.70 -17.23
C CYS A 108 1.14 1.17 -17.19
N VAL A 109 2.27 0.51 -16.99
CA VAL A 109 2.32 -0.96 -16.84
C VAL A 109 1.53 -1.41 -15.61
N ILE A 110 1.72 -0.75 -14.48
CA ILE A 110 0.99 -1.07 -13.23
C ILE A 110 -0.52 -0.88 -13.43
N ILE A 111 -0.94 0.23 -14.04
CA ILE A 111 -2.34 0.50 -14.33
C ILE A 111 -2.93 -0.57 -15.24
N ASN A 112 -2.19 -0.96 -16.28
CA ASN A 112 -2.63 -2.01 -17.19
C ASN A 112 -2.80 -3.36 -16.48
N ASP A 113 -1.88 -3.73 -15.61
CA ASP A 113 -1.96 -4.95 -14.81
C ASP A 113 -3.16 -4.91 -13.85
N LEU A 114 -3.40 -3.76 -13.20
CA LEU A 114 -4.58 -3.55 -12.37
C LEU A 114 -5.88 -3.71 -13.14
N GLN A 115 -5.94 -3.20 -14.38
CA GLN A 115 -7.13 -3.34 -15.24
C GLN A 115 -7.42 -4.79 -15.60
N ALA A 116 -6.40 -5.61 -15.76
CA ALA A 116 -6.56 -7.03 -16.10
C ALA A 116 -7.20 -7.83 -14.95
N PHE A 117 -6.94 -7.47 -13.70
CA PHE A 117 -7.45 -8.18 -12.52
C PHE A 117 -8.69 -7.54 -11.90
N LEU A 118 -8.80 -6.24 -12.00
CA LEU A 118 -9.91 -5.47 -11.45
C LEU A 118 -10.81 -5.05 -12.59
N PHE A 119 -11.98 -5.67 -12.71
CA PHE A 119 -13.02 -5.12 -13.59
C PHE A 119 -13.29 -3.69 -13.12
N PHE A 120 -12.90 -2.71 -13.95
CA PHE A 120 -13.01 -1.31 -13.63
C PHE A 120 -14.46 -0.95 -13.29
N SER A 121 -14.73 -0.75 -12.02
CA SER A 121 -15.83 0.11 -11.65
C SER A 121 -15.30 1.55 -11.68
N ASP A 122 -16.11 2.50 -12.15
CA ASP A 122 -15.81 3.94 -12.25
C ASP A 122 -15.36 4.60 -10.92
N LYS A 123 -15.12 3.83 -9.88
CA LYS A 123 -14.84 4.26 -8.52
C LYS A 123 -13.47 3.85 -7.99
N MET A 124 -12.56 3.39 -8.84
CA MET A 124 -11.23 3.04 -8.38
C MET A 124 -10.40 4.31 -8.17
N TYR A 125 -10.16 4.63 -6.92
CA TYR A 125 -9.31 5.77 -6.55
C TYR A 125 -7.84 5.39 -6.70
N LEU A 126 -7.26 5.70 -7.86
CA LEU A 126 -5.82 5.56 -8.14
C LEU A 126 -4.94 6.38 -7.18
N SER A 127 -5.51 7.39 -6.53
CA SER A 127 -4.82 8.22 -5.54
C SER A 127 -4.30 7.47 -4.31
N ARG A 128 -4.67 6.20 -4.13
CA ARG A 128 -4.23 5.37 -3.01
C ARG A 128 -3.16 4.34 -3.36
N VAL A 129 -2.78 4.26 -4.61
CA VAL A 129 -1.64 3.45 -5.04
C VAL A 129 -0.38 4.21 -4.65
N THR A 130 0.28 3.78 -3.60
CA THR A 130 1.56 4.36 -3.21
C THR A 130 2.62 3.83 -4.15
N MET A 131 2.99 4.64 -5.11
CA MET A 131 4.10 4.33 -5.99
C MET A 131 5.40 4.80 -5.36
N ARG A 132 6.34 3.92 -5.27
CA ARG A 132 7.72 4.25 -4.89
C ARG A 132 8.63 3.98 -6.06
N VAL A 133 9.36 5.02 -6.44
CA VAL A 133 10.44 4.89 -7.42
C VAL A 133 11.62 4.27 -6.69
N ALA A 134 12.00 3.06 -7.09
CA ALA A 134 13.27 2.49 -6.70
C ALA A 134 14.36 3.32 -7.40
N GLY A 135 15.05 4.10 -6.60
CA GLY A 135 16.19 4.88 -7.07
C GLY A 135 17.42 4.03 -7.24
#